data_bad8318bc810ffa8cb918dce0830e6c8
#
_entry.id   bad8318bc810ffa8cb918dce0830e6c8
#
_cell.length_a   1.000
_cell.length_b   1.000
_cell.length_c   1.000
_cell.angle_alpha   90.00
_cell.angle_beta   90.00
_cell.angle_gamma   90.00
#
_symmetry.space_group_name_H-M   'P 1'
#
loop_
_entity.id
_entity.type
_entity.pdbx_description
1 polymer ?
#
loop_
_entity_poly.entity_id
_entity_poly.type
_entity_poly.pdbx_seq_one_letter_code
_entity_poly.pdbx_strand_id
1 'polypeptide(L)'
;MHSNIYQISNKPISEDEYSDSNTYCDNSSDFADYIGDKYEGEERMFRIENFAEIIKDVFAYKGNGEFSYKGPEALRKFKQAWCDAIKKQVEALTTDNIFRDMNLFRISKITKKTHLDASSRVDIEDWAGGVAYPLGELFEYADSQLKKGDCIYIGAVIDYHF
;
A
#
# COMPACT_ATOMS: atom_id res chain seq x y z
N MET A 1 1.21 16.53 -1.00
CA MET A 1 -0.04 15.69 -1.01
C MET A 1 0.01 14.80 0.21
N HIS A 2 -1.13 14.55 0.91
CA HIS A 2 -1.15 13.68 2.10
C HIS A 2 -1.36 12.22 1.72
N SER A 3 -0.72 11.32 2.43
CA SER A 3 -0.92 9.88 2.36
C SER A 3 -0.59 9.21 3.69
N ASN A 4 -0.60 7.87 3.74
CA ASN A 4 -0.50 7.13 4.98
C ASN A 4 0.61 6.07 4.93
N ILE A 5 1.28 5.90 6.08
CA ILE A 5 2.11 4.74 6.39
C ILE A 5 1.29 3.84 7.31
N TYR A 6 1.18 2.56 6.95
CA TYR A 6 0.48 1.54 7.74
C TYR A 6 1.50 0.59 8.36
N GLN A 7 1.60 0.61 9.69
CA GLN A 7 2.36 -0.40 10.43
C GLN A 7 1.63 -1.74 10.35
N ILE A 8 2.32 -2.78 9.90
CA ILE A 8 1.74 -4.11 9.64
C ILE A 8 2.56 -5.19 10.33
N SER A 9 1.88 -6.12 10.98
CA SER A 9 2.49 -7.31 11.58
C SER A 9 1.66 -8.56 11.33
N ASN A 10 2.25 -9.74 11.43
CA ASN A 10 1.55 -11.03 11.43
C ASN A 10 0.92 -11.38 12.80
N LYS A 11 1.05 -10.50 13.78
CA LYS A 11 0.47 -10.61 15.12
C LYS A 11 -0.26 -9.32 15.48
N PRO A 12 -1.29 -9.39 16.33
CA PRO A 12 -1.90 -8.19 16.88
C PRO A 12 -0.86 -7.28 17.53
N ILE A 13 -0.92 -6.00 17.22
CA ILE A 13 -0.03 -4.96 17.76
C ILE A 13 -0.81 -4.19 18.83
N SER A 14 -0.26 -4.08 20.03
CA SER A 14 -0.85 -3.29 21.11
C SER A 14 -0.58 -1.79 20.90
N GLU A 15 -1.44 -0.94 21.47
CA GLU A 15 -1.34 0.52 21.25
C GLU A 15 -0.03 1.13 21.75
N ASP A 16 0.60 0.53 22.75
CA ASP A 16 1.90 0.92 23.27
C ASP A 16 3.08 0.52 22.36
N GLU A 17 2.83 -0.38 21.40
CA GLU A 17 3.79 -0.79 20.36
C GLU A 17 3.58 -0.03 19.03
N TYR A 18 2.63 0.90 18.99
CA TYR A 18 2.38 1.67 17.76
C TYR A 18 3.57 2.58 17.43
N SER A 19 4.05 2.47 16.20
CA SER A 19 5.03 3.40 15.64
C SER A 19 4.53 4.84 15.70
N ASP A 20 5.45 5.77 15.83
CA ASP A 20 5.20 7.22 15.78
C ASP A 20 5.96 7.89 14.63
N SER A 21 5.80 9.20 14.50
CA SER A 21 6.49 9.98 13.46
C SER A 21 8.01 9.85 13.52
N ASN A 22 8.60 9.72 14.71
CA ASN A 22 10.05 9.64 14.88
C ASN A 22 10.61 8.33 14.29
N THR A 23 9.80 7.26 14.28
CA THR A 23 10.19 5.96 13.70
C THR A 23 10.66 6.10 12.25
N TYR A 24 10.10 7.03 11.48
CA TYR A 24 10.36 7.17 10.05
C TYR A 24 11.18 8.40 9.67
N CYS A 25 11.49 9.30 10.60
CA CYS A 25 12.16 10.57 10.29
C CYS A 25 13.52 10.40 9.62
N ASP A 26 14.31 9.42 10.04
CA ASP A 26 15.67 9.21 9.52
C ASP A 26 15.69 8.69 8.08
N ASN A 27 14.60 8.06 7.62
CA ASN A 27 14.49 7.42 6.31
C ASN A 27 13.44 8.08 5.39
N SER A 28 12.88 9.21 5.79
CA SER A 28 11.77 9.85 5.06
C SER A 28 12.19 10.69 3.87
N SER A 29 13.44 11.15 3.80
CA SER A 29 13.93 12.08 2.77
C SER A 29 13.70 11.63 1.33
N ASP A 30 13.60 10.33 1.10
CA ASP A 30 13.42 9.75 -0.23
C ASP A 30 11.96 9.75 -0.71
N PHE A 31 11.00 9.92 0.20
CA PHE A 31 9.60 9.81 -0.15
C PHE A 31 8.66 10.83 0.48
N ALA A 32 9.10 11.56 1.50
CA ALA A 32 8.27 12.50 2.23
C ALA A 32 9.00 13.83 2.53
N ASP A 33 8.28 14.92 2.38
CA ASP A 33 8.71 16.25 2.83
C ASP A 33 8.49 16.41 4.34
N TYR A 34 7.51 15.67 4.88
CA TYR A 34 7.11 15.75 6.29
C TYR A 34 6.40 14.47 6.72
N ILE A 35 6.71 13.98 7.91
CA ILE A 35 5.98 12.92 8.62
C ILE A 35 5.13 13.55 9.71
N GLY A 36 3.83 13.33 9.63
CA GLY A 36 2.85 13.83 10.59
C GLY A 36 2.66 12.92 11.80
N ASP A 37 1.65 13.21 12.57
CA ASP A 37 1.28 12.40 13.73
C ASP A 37 0.52 11.14 13.31
N LYS A 38 0.47 10.17 14.23
CA LYS A 38 -0.40 9.00 14.07
C LYS A 38 -1.86 9.39 14.21
N TYR A 39 -2.70 8.78 13.39
CA TYR A 39 -4.14 8.88 13.57
C TYR A 39 -4.64 8.05 14.75
N GLU A 40 -5.65 8.54 15.43
CA GLU A 40 -6.27 7.87 16.58
C GLU A 40 -7.79 7.69 16.39
N GLY A 41 -8.41 6.83 17.19
CA GLY A 41 -9.85 6.65 17.26
C GLY A 41 -10.53 6.41 15.91
N GLU A 42 -11.59 7.17 15.65
CA GLU A 42 -12.42 7.02 14.45
C GLU A 42 -11.65 7.35 13.16
N GLU A 43 -10.74 8.31 13.21
CA GLU A 43 -9.97 8.69 12.03
C GLU A 43 -9.00 7.58 11.61
N ARG A 44 -8.32 6.94 12.56
CA ARG A 44 -7.50 5.77 12.30
C ARG A 44 -8.34 4.66 11.65
N MET A 45 -9.52 4.37 12.17
CA MET A 45 -10.41 3.35 11.62
C MET A 45 -10.85 3.68 10.19
N PHE A 46 -11.20 4.93 9.92
CA PHE A 46 -11.53 5.39 8.57
C PHE A 46 -10.38 5.18 7.57
N ARG A 47 -9.12 5.44 8.00
CA ARG A 47 -7.94 5.19 7.16
C ARG A 47 -7.74 3.69 6.88
N ILE A 48 -7.96 2.85 7.89
CA ILE A 48 -7.89 1.38 7.74
C ILE A 48 -8.96 0.87 6.77
N GLU A 49 -10.19 1.38 6.84
CA GLU A 49 -11.26 1.02 5.93
C GLU A 49 -10.94 1.44 4.47
N ASN A 50 -10.38 2.62 4.27
CA ASN A 50 -9.90 3.04 2.96
C ASN A 50 -8.77 2.13 2.45
N PHE A 51 -7.86 1.72 3.32
CA PHE A 51 -6.81 0.76 2.95
C PHE A 51 -7.40 -0.60 2.59
N ALA A 52 -8.44 -1.04 3.30
CA ALA A 52 -9.16 -2.28 2.98
C ALA A 52 -9.68 -2.29 1.54
N GLU A 53 -10.21 -1.17 1.06
CA GLU A 53 -10.68 -1.05 -0.33
C GLU A 53 -9.54 -1.18 -1.35
N ILE A 54 -8.34 -0.70 -1.01
CA ILE A 54 -7.16 -0.78 -1.90
C ILE A 54 -6.69 -2.24 -2.05
N ILE A 55 -6.66 -3.00 -0.95
CA ILE A 55 -6.10 -4.37 -0.93
C ILE A 55 -7.16 -5.47 -0.99
N LYS A 56 -8.44 -5.13 -1.16
CA LYS A 56 -9.59 -6.04 -1.06
C LYS A 56 -9.51 -7.28 -1.95
N ASP A 57 -8.84 -7.22 -3.09
CA ASP A 57 -8.74 -8.36 -4.00
C ASP A 57 -7.80 -9.46 -3.46
N VAL A 58 -6.84 -9.08 -2.63
CA VAL A 58 -5.82 -9.96 -2.06
C VAL A 58 -6.10 -10.31 -0.61
N PHE A 59 -6.66 -9.36 0.16
CA PHE A 59 -6.98 -9.55 1.57
C PHE A 59 -8.47 -9.36 1.85
N ALA A 60 -8.98 -10.07 2.84
CA ALA A 60 -10.36 -9.93 3.35
C ALA A 60 -10.30 -9.18 4.69
N TYR A 61 -10.92 -8.01 4.76
CA TYR A 61 -11.05 -7.25 6.00
C TYR A 61 -11.97 -7.97 6.98
N LYS A 62 -11.53 -8.11 8.23
CA LYS A 62 -12.26 -8.77 9.32
C LYS A 62 -12.80 -7.80 10.37
N GLY A 63 -12.41 -6.53 10.28
CA GLY A 63 -12.68 -5.51 11.29
C GLY A 63 -11.45 -5.23 12.16
N ASN A 64 -11.47 -4.10 12.85
CA ASN A 64 -10.46 -3.69 13.83
C ASN A 64 -8.99 -3.78 13.33
N GLY A 65 -8.75 -3.55 12.03
CA GLY A 65 -7.41 -3.61 11.46
C GLY A 65 -6.90 -5.03 11.18
N GLU A 66 -7.72 -6.06 11.31
CA GLU A 66 -7.39 -7.43 10.96
C GLU A 66 -7.76 -7.73 9.50
N PHE A 67 -6.83 -8.36 8.78
CA PHE A 67 -6.99 -8.77 7.38
C PHE A 67 -6.54 -10.21 7.18
N SER A 68 -7.35 -11.02 6.52
CA SER A 68 -6.99 -12.40 6.19
C SER A 68 -6.56 -12.51 4.73
N TYR A 69 -5.39 -13.10 4.49
CA TYR A 69 -4.86 -13.35 3.16
C TYR A 69 -5.71 -14.37 2.41
N LYS A 70 -6.19 -14.01 1.23
CA LYS A 70 -7.04 -14.86 0.38
C LYS A 70 -6.28 -15.99 -0.32
N GLY A 71 -4.95 -15.94 -0.26
CA GLY A 71 -4.05 -16.95 -0.80
C GLY A 71 -3.43 -16.60 -2.15
N PRO A 72 -2.46 -17.41 -2.59
CA PRO A 72 -1.61 -17.11 -3.75
C PRO A 72 -2.40 -17.02 -5.06
N GLU A 73 -3.52 -17.71 -5.19
CA GLU A 73 -4.35 -17.61 -6.39
C GLU A 73 -5.01 -16.23 -6.53
N ALA A 74 -5.50 -15.66 -5.42
CA ALA A 74 -6.08 -14.32 -5.40
C ALA A 74 -5.01 -13.28 -5.77
N LEU A 75 -3.83 -13.40 -5.18
CA LEU A 75 -2.69 -12.53 -5.48
C LEU A 75 -2.26 -12.66 -6.96
N ARG A 76 -2.17 -13.88 -7.49
CA ARG A 76 -1.83 -14.10 -8.90
C ARG A 76 -2.85 -13.46 -9.85
N LYS A 77 -4.15 -13.59 -9.56
CA LYS A 77 -5.21 -12.94 -10.33
C LYS A 77 -5.11 -11.41 -10.29
N PHE A 78 -4.82 -10.87 -9.12
CA PHE A 78 -4.60 -9.43 -8.93
C PHE A 78 -3.39 -8.94 -9.75
N LYS A 79 -2.22 -9.61 -9.62
CA LYS A 79 -1.01 -9.28 -10.40
C LYS A 79 -1.28 -9.38 -11.91
N GLN A 80 -2.05 -10.39 -12.36
CA GLN A 80 -2.39 -10.55 -13.77
C GLN A 80 -3.30 -9.42 -14.29
N ALA A 81 -4.36 -9.10 -13.56
CA ALA A 81 -5.27 -8.00 -13.93
C ALA A 81 -4.53 -6.66 -14.06
N TRP A 82 -3.53 -6.48 -13.26
CA TRP A 82 -2.62 -5.35 -13.28
C TRP A 82 -1.79 -5.29 -14.55
N CYS A 83 -1.10 -6.39 -14.84
CA CYS A 83 -0.32 -6.51 -16.08
C CYS A 83 -1.19 -6.25 -17.31
N ASP A 84 -2.41 -6.78 -17.32
CA ASP A 84 -3.33 -6.62 -18.44
C ASP A 84 -3.83 -5.17 -18.59
N ALA A 85 -4.09 -4.50 -17.46
CA ALA A 85 -4.46 -3.08 -17.47
C ALA A 85 -3.34 -2.18 -18.01
N ILE A 86 -2.08 -2.46 -17.63
CA ILE A 86 -0.91 -1.74 -18.15
C ILE A 86 -0.73 -2.01 -19.64
N LYS A 87 -0.75 -3.27 -20.07
CA LYS A 87 -0.62 -3.67 -21.47
C LYS A 87 -1.66 -2.97 -22.34
N LYS A 88 -2.92 -3.01 -21.93
CA LYS A 88 -4.02 -2.33 -22.64
C LYS A 88 -3.79 -0.84 -22.83
N GLN A 89 -3.20 -0.17 -21.84
CA GLN A 89 -2.91 1.26 -21.93
C GLN A 89 -1.73 1.53 -22.88
N VAL A 90 -0.71 0.66 -22.87
CA VAL A 90 0.45 0.75 -23.77
C VAL A 90 0.03 0.45 -25.21
N GLU A 91 -0.79 -0.57 -25.44
CA GLU A 91 -1.30 -0.95 -26.76
C GLU A 91 -2.17 0.14 -27.40
N ALA A 92 -2.79 0.99 -26.60
CA ALA A 92 -3.56 2.14 -27.09
C ALA A 92 -2.68 3.29 -27.64
N LEU A 93 -1.36 3.23 -27.46
CA LEU A 93 -0.43 4.22 -27.98
C LEU A 93 -0.04 3.89 -29.42
N THR A 94 -0.05 4.93 -30.26
CA THR A 94 0.33 4.85 -31.67
C THR A 94 1.29 5.98 -32.01
N THR A 95 1.96 5.88 -33.16
CA THR A 95 2.82 6.96 -33.69
C THR A 95 2.05 8.27 -33.86
N ASP A 96 0.74 8.19 -34.13
CA ASP A 96 -0.11 9.37 -34.38
C ASP A 96 -0.57 10.05 -33.07
N ASN A 97 -0.55 9.33 -31.96
CA ASN A 97 -1.09 9.83 -30.70
C ASN A 97 -0.08 9.97 -29.55
N ILE A 98 1.14 9.46 -29.70
CA ILE A 98 2.14 9.39 -28.61
C ILE A 98 2.49 10.76 -28.01
N PHE A 99 2.52 11.81 -28.83
CA PHE A 99 2.82 13.18 -28.41
C PHE A 99 1.61 14.05 -28.14
N ARG A 100 0.40 13.52 -28.26
CA ARG A 100 -0.79 14.28 -27.88
C ARG A 100 -0.83 14.48 -26.37
N ASP A 101 -1.23 15.69 -25.95
CA ASP A 101 -1.10 16.27 -24.60
C ASP A 101 -1.40 15.35 -23.42
N MET A 102 -2.26 14.37 -23.59
CA MET A 102 -2.62 13.46 -22.51
C MET A 102 -1.86 12.14 -22.50
N ASN A 103 -1.15 11.79 -23.58
CA ASN A 103 -0.57 10.45 -23.68
C ASN A 103 0.78 10.33 -23.00
N LEU A 104 1.65 11.32 -23.08
CA LEU A 104 2.87 11.37 -22.26
C LEU A 104 2.52 11.42 -20.77
N PHE A 105 1.48 12.18 -20.41
CA PHE A 105 0.96 12.23 -19.06
C PHE A 105 0.30 10.89 -18.66
N ARG A 106 -0.36 10.18 -19.57
CA ARG A 106 -0.90 8.84 -19.31
C ARG A 106 0.19 7.81 -19.12
N ILE A 107 1.27 7.86 -19.91
CA ILE A 107 2.44 6.99 -19.72
C ILE A 107 3.08 7.24 -18.36
N SER A 108 3.30 8.49 -17.99
CA SER A 108 3.79 8.83 -16.64
C SER A 108 2.82 8.43 -15.53
N LYS A 109 1.52 8.35 -15.83
CA LYS A 109 0.47 7.89 -14.92
C LYS A 109 0.10 6.42 -15.07
N ILE A 110 0.61 5.70 -16.05
CA ILE A 110 0.45 4.23 -16.10
C ILE A 110 1.06 3.62 -14.85
N THR A 111 2.21 4.08 -14.44
CA THR A 111 2.81 3.72 -13.16
C THR A 111 2.03 4.29 -11.97
N LYS A 112 1.42 5.47 -12.09
CA LYS A 112 0.68 6.15 -11.00
C LYS A 112 -0.79 5.77 -10.86
N LYS A 113 -1.42 5.17 -11.85
CA LYS A 113 -2.83 4.74 -11.81
C LYS A 113 -3.00 3.31 -11.32
N THR A 114 -1.96 2.64 -11.14
CA THR A 114 -1.98 1.38 -10.49
C THR A 114 -2.11 1.69 -8.99
N HIS A 115 -3.04 1.06 -8.29
CA HIS A 115 -3.20 1.23 -6.84
C HIS A 115 -1.90 0.98 -6.05
N LEU A 116 -0.87 0.42 -6.68
CA LEU A 116 0.47 0.22 -6.15
C LEU A 116 1.33 1.49 -6.13
N ASP A 117 0.99 2.48 -6.96
CA ASP A 117 1.52 3.83 -6.84
C ASP A 117 0.56 4.72 -6.02
N ALA A 118 -0.38 4.09 -5.32
CA ALA A 118 -1.00 4.78 -4.22
C ALA A 118 0.16 5.24 -3.33
N SER A 119 0.13 6.49 -3.00
CA SER A 119 1.04 7.11 -2.08
C SER A 119 1.06 6.41 -0.70
N SER A 120 0.21 5.41 -0.47
CA SER A 120 0.21 4.56 0.72
C SER A 120 1.50 3.75 0.81
N ARG A 121 2.06 3.73 2.00
CA ARG A 121 3.25 2.95 2.35
C ARG A 121 2.93 1.96 3.45
N VAL A 122 3.77 0.95 3.58
CA VAL A 122 3.64 -0.10 4.60
C VAL A 122 4.95 -0.24 5.34
N ASP A 123 4.87 -0.36 6.65
CA ASP A 123 5.97 -0.78 7.51
C ASP A 123 5.67 -2.21 7.95
N ILE A 124 6.44 -3.17 7.48
CA ILE A 124 6.24 -4.60 7.75
C ILE A 124 7.22 -5.02 8.83
N GLU A 125 6.74 -5.12 10.07
CA GLU A 125 7.57 -5.39 11.25
C GLU A 125 8.40 -6.66 11.12
N ASP A 126 7.83 -7.70 10.50
CA ASP A 126 8.49 -9.00 10.32
C ASP A 126 9.67 -8.95 9.33
N TRP A 127 9.80 -7.87 8.55
CA TRP A 127 10.93 -7.72 7.61
C TRP A 127 12.02 -6.82 8.18
N ALA A 128 11.67 -5.56 8.40
CA ALA A 128 12.55 -4.56 8.98
C ALA A 128 11.67 -3.42 9.51
N GLY A 129 11.25 -3.53 10.76
CA GLY A 129 10.44 -2.50 11.41
C GLY A 129 11.09 -1.12 11.34
N GLY A 130 10.26 -0.09 11.22
CA GLY A 130 10.69 1.29 11.11
C GLY A 130 11.09 1.75 9.70
N VAL A 131 10.78 0.96 8.65
CA VAL A 131 11.02 1.33 7.25
C VAL A 131 9.71 1.39 6.48
N ALA A 132 9.40 2.54 5.90
CA ALA A 132 8.20 2.74 5.10
C ALA A 132 8.41 2.32 3.64
N TYR A 133 8.01 1.11 3.31
CA TYR A 133 8.09 0.54 1.97
C TYR A 133 6.93 0.97 1.06
N PRO A 134 7.09 0.98 -0.28
CA PRO A 134 5.98 1.06 -1.21
C PRO A 134 4.94 -0.05 -0.96
N LEU A 135 3.67 0.23 -1.19
CA LEU A 135 2.57 -0.73 -0.98
C LEU A 135 2.80 -2.08 -1.69
N GLY A 136 3.52 -2.09 -2.81
CA GLY A 136 3.86 -3.32 -3.54
C GLY A 136 4.57 -4.37 -2.69
N GLU A 137 5.37 -3.95 -1.72
CA GLU A 137 6.12 -4.84 -0.83
C GLU A 137 5.20 -5.68 0.08
N LEU A 138 3.99 -5.18 0.41
CA LEU A 138 2.99 -6.00 1.10
C LEU A 138 2.59 -7.25 0.30
N PHE A 139 2.52 -7.13 -1.02
CA PHE A 139 2.16 -8.26 -1.87
C PHE A 139 3.32 -9.25 -2.05
N GLU A 140 4.56 -8.76 -2.06
CA GLU A 140 5.75 -9.63 -2.06
C GLU A 140 5.93 -10.33 -0.69
N TYR A 141 5.65 -9.63 0.40
CA TYR A 141 5.57 -10.23 1.74
C TYR A 141 4.51 -11.34 1.78
N ALA A 142 3.30 -11.06 1.29
CA ALA A 142 2.22 -12.04 1.27
C ALA A 142 2.58 -13.29 0.43
N ASP A 143 3.23 -13.09 -0.71
CA ASP A 143 3.64 -14.19 -1.61
C ASP A 143 4.70 -15.10 -0.96
N SER A 144 5.64 -14.50 -0.22
CA SER A 144 6.79 -15.21 0.34
C SER A 144 6.55 -15.77 1.74
N GLN A 145 5.72 -15.13 2.56
CA GLN A 145 5.61 -15.42 3.99
C GLN A 145 4.24 -15.94 4.43
N LEU A 146 3.16 -15.61 3.71
CA LEU A 146 1.80 -15.93 4.15
C LEU A 146 1.22 -17.15 3.44
N LYS A 147 0.43 -17.93 4.18
CA LYS A 147 -0.44 -18.98 3.64
C LYS A 147 -1.88 -18.47 3.59
N LYS A 148 -2.69 -19.06 2.73
CA LYS A 148 -4.12 -18.75 2.67
C LYS A 148 -4.77 -18.88 4.05
N GLY A 149 -5.40 -17.83 4.51
CA GLY A 149 -6.07 -17.72 5.80
C GLY A 149 -5.22 -17.08 6.90
N ASP A 150 -3.91 -16.94 6.70
CA ASP A 150 -3.07 -16.18 7.64
C ASP A 150 -3.54 -14.74 7.72
N CYS A 151 -3.39 -14.14 8.90
CA CYS A 151 -3.82 -12.78 9.15
C CYS A 151 -2.63 -11.82 9.23
N ILE A 152 -2.89 -10.59 8.82
CA ILE A 152 -2.07 -9.43 9.12
C ILE A 152 -2.89 -8.45 9.94
N TYR A 153 -2.23 -7.64 10.74
CA TYR A 153 -2.84 -6.68 11.66
C TYR A 153 -2.23 -5.30 11.42
N ILE A 154 -3.07 -4.27 11.40
CA ILE A 154 -2.61 -2.89 11.29
C ILE A 154 -2.52 -2.27 12.68
N GLY A 155 -1.32 -1.85 13.04
CA GLY A 155 -1.02 -1.05 14.22
C GLY A 155 -1.26 0.44 13.98
N ALA A 156 -0.20 1.23 14.02
CA ALA A 156 -0.27 2.65 13.73
C ALA A 156 -0.66 2.93 12.26
N VAL A 157 -1.35 4.05 12.06
CA VAL A 157 -1.52 4.69 10.76
C VAL A 157 -1.00 6.11 10.91
N ILE A 158 0.02 6.47 10.14
CA ILE A 158 0.75 7.73 10.26
C ILE A 158 0.55 8.55 9.01
N ASP A 159 0.25 9.84 9.19
CA ASP A 159 0.19 10.78 8.08
C ASP A 159 1.58 11.10 7.53
N TYR A 160 1.71 11.29 6.23
CA TYR A 160 2.88 11.88 5.64
C TYR A 160 2.54 12.75 4.43
N HIS A 161 3.40 13.71 4.13
CA HIS A 161 3.27 14.65 3.02
C HIS A 161 4.39 14.44 1.99
N PHE A 162 4.04 14.50 0.67
CA PHE A 162 4.97 14.36 -0.46
C PHE A 162 4.57 15.27 -1.63
#